data_7b29fc6329e70eec1bb57481d5d20cdc
#
_entry.id   7b29fc6329e70eec1bb57481d5d20cdc
#
_cell.length_a   1.000
_cell.length_b   1.000
_cell.length_c   1.000
_cell.angle_alpha   90.00
_cell.angle_beta   90.00
_cell.angle_gamma   90.00
#
_symmetry.space_group_name_H-M   'P 1'
#
loop_
_entity.id
_entity.type
_entity.pdbx_description
1 polymer ?
#
loop_
_entity_poly.entity_id
_entity_poly.type
_entity_poly.pdbx_seq_one_letter_code
_entity_poly.pdbx_strand_id
1 'polypeptide(L)'
;MKLPLLLGLTAASVLNAAGFDTPEDAVRALEKAYVQKSADDAVAAMDFVEEGRQMLQKINPALANDAEIIKQTAQILEQSFRDELRTKGFPDFTGLKCSFVAKAQISPELVKLTEQCVSAGGGKSVQDRIVTRRDLGWRVTLPPPP
;
A
#
# COMPACT_ATOMS: atom_id res chain seq x y z
N MET A 1 -15.47 -25.74 -38.02
CA MET A 1 -15.24 -24.36 -37.52
C MET A 1 -15.02 -24.43 -36.02
N LYS A 2 -13.78 -24.20 -35.61
CA LYS A 2 -13.48 -24.09 -34.18
C LYS A 2 -13.65 -22.63 -33.77
N LEU A 3 -14.63 -22.34 -32.90
CA LEU A 3 -14.70 -21.04 -32.21
C LEU A 3 -13.48 -20.90 -31.32
N PRO A 4 -12.75 -19.78 -31.36
CA PRO A 4 -11.75 -19.50 -30.33
C PRO A 4 -12.48 -19.27 -29.01
N LEU A 5 -12.14 -20.08 -28.02
CA LEU A 5 -12.48 -19.81 -26.64
C LEU A 5 -11.81 -18.49 -26.27
N LEU A 6 -12.59 -17.43 -26.19
CA LEU A 6 -12.19 -16.22 -25.51
C LEU A 6 -12.09 -16.56 -24.03
N LEU A 7 -10.90 -16.95 -23.60
CA LEU A 7 -10.53 -16.91 -22.20
C LEU A 7 -10.61 -15.44 -21.76
N GLY A 8 -11.73 -15.08 -21.19
CA GLY A 8 -11.83 -13.83 -20.46
C GLY A 8 -10.82 -13.84 -19.33
N LEU A 9 -9.72 -13.12 -19.51
CA LEU A 9 -8.84 -12.77 -18.40
C LEU A 9 -9.68 -11.91 -17.43
N THR A 10 -10.27 -12.57 -16.43
CA THR A 10 -10.73 -11.86 -15.25
C THR A 10 -9.47 -11.39 -14.53
N ALA A 11 -9.15 -10.11 -14.67
CA ALA A 11 -8.13 -9.49 -13.85
C ALA A 11 -8.51 -9.72 -12.38
N ALA A 12 -7.73 -10.56 -11.68
CA ALA A 12 -7.90 -10.72 -10.23
C ALA A 12 -7.79 -9.33 -9.60
N SER A 13 -8.74 -8.95 -8.75
CA SER A 13 -8.67 -7.70 -8.01
C SER A 13 -7.36 -7.66 -7.23
N VAL A 14 -6.60 -6.56 -7.35
CA VAL A 14 -5.33 -6.37 -6.61
C VAL A 14 -5.56 -6.45 -5.10
N LEU A 15 -6.77 -6.14 -4.62
CA LEU A 15 -7.17 -6.24 -3.22
C LEU A 15 -7.08 -7.68 -2.68
N ASN A 16 -7.15 -8.69 -3.55
CA ASN A 16 -7.04 -10.10 -3.20
C ASN A 16 -5.64 -10.67 -3.46
N ALA A 17 -4.70 -9.86 -3.94
CA ALA A 17 -3.32 -10.31 -4.15
C ALA A 17 -2.64 -10.62 -2.81
N ALA A 18 -1.73 -11.61 -2.81
CA ALA A 18 -0.90 -11.93 -1.67
C ALA A 18 -0.03 -10.72 -1.29
N GLY A 19 0.11 -10.47 0.02
CA GLY A 19 1.05 -9.48 0.54
C GLY A 19 2.49 -10.00 0.52
N PHE A 20 3.38 -9.23 1.12
CA PHE A 20 4.81 -9.53 1.19
C PHE A 20 5.15 -10.32 2.46
N ASP A 21 6.26 -11.05 2.42
CA ASP A 21 6.67 -11.94 3.52
C ASP A 21 7.06 -11.19 4.78
N THR A 22 7.66 -10.01 4.64
CA THR A 22 8.08 -9.17 5.75
C THR A 22 7.56 -7.74 5.62
N PRO A 23 7.43 -7.00 6.74
CA PRO A 23 7.08 -5.58 6.68
C PRO A 23 8.06 -4.76 5.84
N GLU A 24 9.34 -5.05 5.94
CA GLU A 24 10.40 -4.37 5.20
C GLU A 24 10.24 -4.59 3.69
N ASP A 25 9.92 -5.81 3.27
CA ASP A 25 9.69 -6.14 1.86
C ASP A 25 8.52 -5.35 1.28
N ALA A 26 7.45 -5.15 2.06
CA ALA A 26 6.31 -4.35 1.62
C ALA A 26 6.69 -2.90 1.33
N VAL A 27 7.46 -2.28 2.22
CA VAL A 27 7.94 -0.90 2.03
C VAL A 27 8.88 -0.81 0.83
N ARG A 28 9.82 -1.74 0.69
CA ARG A 28 10.76 -1.78 -0.45
C ARG A 28 10.04 -1.99 -1.78
N ALA A 29 9.00 -2.82 -1.80
CA ALA A 29 8.18 -3.03 -3.00
C ALA A 29 7.46 -1.74 -3.42
N LEU A 30 6.92 -0.98 -2.47
CA LEU A 30 6.28 0.31 -2.75
C LEU A 30 7.28 1.32 -3.33
N GLU A 31 8.45 1.47 -2.71
CA GLU A 31 9.50 2.38 -3.18
C GLU A 31 10.00 2.00 -4.58
N LYS A 32 10.21 0.70 -4.81
CA LYS A 32 10.58 0.18 -6.13
C LYS A 32 9.52 0.50 -7.18
N ALA A 33 8.25 0.35 -6.83
CA ALA A 33 7.14 0.70 -7.72
C ALA A 33 7.16 2.19 -8.08
N TYR A 34 7.49 3.06 -7.13
CA TYR A 34 7.62 4.50 -7.39
C TYR A 34 8.80 4.80 -8.34
N VAL A 35 9.95 4.19 -8.13
CA VAL A 35 11.11 4.34 -9.03
C VAL A 35 10.79 3.84 -10.44
N GLN A 36 10.10 2.71 -10.55
CA GLN A 36 9.70 2.12 -11.83
C GLN A 36 8.47 2.79 -12.45
N LYS A 37 7.83 3.70 -11.73
CA LYS A 37 6.57 4.36 -12.14
C LYS A 37 5.48 3.35 -12.50
N SER A 38 5.35 2.30 -11.70
CA SER A 38 4.34 1.25 -11.84
C SER A 38 3.21 1.46 -10.84
N ALA A 39 2.08 1.98 -11.30
CA ALA A 39 0.89 2.14 -10.46
C ALA A 39 0.36 0.79 -9.96
N ASP A 40 0.38 -0.25 -10.80
CA ASP A 40 -0.08 -1.58 -10.41
C ASP A 40 0.77 -2.18 -9.28
N ASP A 41 2.09 -2.07 -9.36
CA ASP A 41 2.97 -2.56 -8.30
C ASP A 41 2.85 -1.74 -7.01
N ALA A 42 2.64 -0.42 -7.12
CA ALA A 42 2.39 0.45 -5.98
C ALA A 42 1.08 0.05 -5.27
N VAL A 43 0.01 -0.15 -6.02
CA VAL A 43 -1.27 -0.62 -5.49
C VAL A 43 -1.14 -1.98 -4.81
N ALA A 44 -0.39 -2.91 -5.40
CA ALA A 44 -0.16 -4.24 -4.83
C ALA A 44 0.56 -4.19 -3.46
N ALA A 45 1.37 -3.16 -3.22
CA ALA A 45 2.09 -2.96 -1.97
C ALA A 45 1.26 -2.28 -0.87
N MET A 46 0.08 -1.73 -1.19
CA MET A 46 -0.76 -0.96 -0.29
C MET A 46 -1.88 -1.78 0.34
N ASP A 47 -2.27 -1.43 1.56
CA ASP A 47 -3.41 -2.04 2.27
C ASP A 47 -4.63 -1.10 2.26
N PHE A 48 -5.31 -1.01 1.14
CA PHE A 48 -6.51 -0.17 1.02
C PHE A 48 -7.69 -0.67 1.86
N VAL A 49 -7.74 -1.95 2.18
CA VAL A 49 -8.77 -2.50 3.05
C VAL A 49 -8.62 -1.94 4.46
N GLU A 50 -7.41 -1.93 5.01
CA GLU A 50 -7.16 -1.35 6.33
C GLU A 50 -7.34 0.17 6.34
N GLU A 51 -6.90 0.86 5.29
CA GLU A 51 -7.16 2.31 5.16
C GLU A 51 -8.66 2.61 5.11
N GLY A 52 -9.43 1.81 4.36
CA GLY A 52 -10.89 1.92 4.29
C GLY A 52 -11.55 1.70 5.65
N ARG A 53 -11.12 0.66 6.37
CA ARG A 53 -11.61 0.38 7.71
C ARG A 53 -11.32 1.54 8.67
N GLN A 54 -10.12 2.09 8.66
CA GLN A 54 -9.73 3.22 9.51
C GLN A 54 -10.52 4.49 9.17
N MET A 55 -10.74 4.74 7.89
CA MET A 55 -11.57 5.88 7.46
C MET A 55 -13.00 5.75 7.97
N LEU A 56 -13.60 4.58 7.80
CA LEU A 56 -14.97 4.31 8.27
C LEU A 56 -15.06 4.39 9.79
N GLN A 57 -14.04 3.91 10.52
CA GLN A 57 -13.98 4.00 11.98
C GLN A 57 -14.07 5.45 12.48
N LYS A 58 -13.50 6.39 11.74
CA LYS A 58 -13.57 7.82 12.07
C LYS A 58 -14.93 8.44 11.74
N ILE A 59 -15.53 8.04 10.64
CA ILE A 59 -16.78 8.63 10.14
C ILE A 59 -17.98 8.03 10.87
N ASN A 60 -18.07 6.70 10.91
CA ASN A 60 -19.13 5.95 11.58
C ASN A 60 -18.59 4.55 11.96
N PRO A 61 -18.21 4.35 13.24
CA PRO A 61 -17.60 3.10 13.70
C PRO A 61 -18.40 1.83 13.38
N ALA A 62 -19.73 1.92 13.29
CA ALA A 62 -20.58 0.77 12.95
C ALA A 62 -20.27 0.24 11.53
N LEU A 63 -19.91 1.11 10.60
CA LEU A 63 -19.59 0.73 9.22
C LEU A 63 -18.21 0.06 9.11
N ALA A 64 -17.32 0.28 10.07
CA ALA A 64 -15.99 -0.33 10.10
C ALA A 64 -16.00 -1.85 10.36
N ASN A 65 -17.17 -2.42 10.67
CA ASN A 65 -17.37 -3.85 10.84
C ASN A 65 -18.15 -4.49 9.67
N ASP A 66 -18.57 -3.69 8.70
CA ASP A 66 -19.27 -4.17 7.51
C ASP A 66 -18.26 -4.47 6.39
N ALA A 67 -18.05 -5.77 6.13
CA ALA A 67 -17.05 -6.22 5.16
C ALA A 67 -17.31 -5.71 3.74
N GLU A 68 -18.58 -5.59 3.32
CA GLU A 68 -18.91 -5.10 1.98
C GLU A 68 -18.66 -3.59 1.85
N ILE A 69 -19.01 -2.82 2.87
CA ILE A 69 -18.74 -1.38 2.89
C ILE A 69 -17.25 -1.10 2.93
N ILE A 70 -16.49 -1.86 3.72
CA ILE A 70 -15.02 -1.77 3.75
C ILE A 70 -14.44 -2.05 2.38
N LYS A 71 -14.90 -3.10 1.69
CA LYS A 71 -14.44 -3.45 0.34
C LYS A 71 -14.72 -2.34 -0.66
N GLN A 72 -15.93 -1.79 -0.66
CA GLN A 72 -16.30 -0.68 -1.56
C GLN A 72 -15.45 0.56 -1.27
N THR A 73 -15.23 0.88 -0.01
CA THR A 73 -14.37 1.99 0.41
C THR A 73 -12.93 1.78 -0.05
N ALA A 74 -12.40 0.56 0.11
CA ALA A 74 -11.07 0.20 -0.35
C ALA A 74 -10.90 0.38 -1.87
N GLN A 75 -11.90 0.02 -2.65
CA GLN A 75 -11.90 0.20 -4.12
C GLN A 75 -11.88 1.69 -4.50
N ILE A 76 -12.62 2.53 -3.78
CA ILE A 76 -12.61 3.98 -3.99
C ILE A 76 -11.23 4.56 -3.67
N LEU A 77 -10.63 4.14 -2.55
CA LEU A 77 -9.29 4.59 -2.15
C LEU A 77 -8.21 4.14 -3.15
N GLU A 78 -8.29 2.91 -3.63
CA GLU A 78 -7.39 2.42 -4.69
C GLU A 78 -7.49 3.28 -5.95
N GLN A 79 -8.70 3.55 -6.42
CA GLN A 79 -8.90 4.38 -7.61
C GLN A 79 -8.40 5.80 -7.40
N SER A 80 -8.66 6.39 -6.25
CA SER A 80 -8.16 7.73 -5.89
C SER A 80 -6.63 7.77 -5.87
N PHE A 81 -5.99 6.74 -5.32
CA PHE A 81 -4.53 6.62 -5.30
C PHE A 81 -3.95 6.52 -6.72
N ARG A 82 -4.56 5.71 -7.59
CA ARG A 82 -4.16 5.62 -9.01
C ARG A 82 -4.28 6.96 -9.72
N ASP A 83 -5.39 7.67 -9.50
CA ASP A 83 -5.62 8.99 -10.09
C ASP A 83 -4.60 10.01 -9.58
N GLU A 84 -4.23 9.96 -8.32
CA GLU A 84 -3.20 10.82 -7.74
C GLU A 84 -1.83 10.56 -8.38
N LEU A 85 -1.42 9.31 -8.51
CA LEU A 85 -0.17 8.96 -9.19
C LEU A 85 -0.16 9.44 -10.65
N ARG A 86 -1.30 9.35 -11.34
CA ARG A 86 -1.42 9.80 -12.73
C ARG A 86 -1.37 11.33 -12.86
N THR A 87 -1.99 12.07 -11.95
CA THR A 87 -2.13 13.53 -12.04
C THR A 87 -0.99 14.30 -11.39
N LYS A 88 -0.49 13.83 -10.25
CA LYS A 88 0.61 14.47 -9.49
C LYS A 88 1.96 13.83 -9.75
N GLY A 89 1.99 12.64 -10.35
CA GLY A 89 3.19 11.85 -10.55
C GLY A 89 3.57 11.01 -9.33
N PHE A 90 4.59 10.18 -9.51
CA PHE A 90 5.10 9.31 -8.46
C PHE A 90 6.03 10.08 -7.52
N PRO A 91 6.04 9.76 -6.21
CA PRO A 91 7.07 10.23 -5.31
C PRO A 91 8.46 9.88 -5.86
N ASP A 92 9.40 10.83 -5.77
CA ASP A 92 10.75 10.65 -6.32
C ASP A 92 11.66 9.99 -5.29
N PHE A 93 11.94 8.71 -5.50
CA PHE A 93 12.91 7.93 -4.73
C PHE A 93 14.23 7.71 -5.48
N THR A 94 14.37 8.30 -6.66
CA THR A 94 15.57 8.15 -7.49
C THR A 94 16.80 8.70 -6.77
N GLY A 95 17.84 7.89 -6.63
CA GLY A 95 19.09 8.29 -5.98
C GLY A 95 19.03 8.38 -4.45
N LEU A 96 17.87 8.08 -3.83
CA LEU A 96 17.77 7.96 -2.38
C LEU A 96 18.35 6.64 -1.91
N LYS A 97 19.11 6.70 -0.81
CA LYS A 97 19.55 5.51 -0.06
C LYS A 97 18.76 5.48 1.23
N CYS A 98 17.84 4.51 1.32
CA CYS A 98 16.94 4.36 2.45
C CYS A 98 17.31 3.14 3.29
N SER A 99 17.22 3.30 4.60
CA SER A 99 17.46 2.22 5.57
C SER A 99 16.46 2.30 6.72
N PHE A 100 16.12 1.15 7.30
CA PHE A 100 15.28 1.11 8.48
C PHE A 100 16.16 1.29 9.73
N VAL A 101 15.87 2.33 10.51
CA VAL A 101 16.64 2.68 11.72
C VAL A 101 15.94 2.28 13.00
N ALA A 102 14.65 1.98 12.95
CA ALA A 102 13.87 1.47 14.08
C ALA A 102 12.69 0.62 13.60
N LYS A 103 12.26 -0.32 14.45
CA LYS A 103 11.11 -1.18 14.22
C LYS A 103 10.36 -1.39 15.53
N ALA A 104 9.08 -1.14 15.53
CA ALA A 104 8.20 -1.38 16.66
C ALA A 104 7.08 -2.35 16.26
N GLN A 105 7.04 -3.53 16.89
CA GLN A 105 5.93 -4.46 16.78
C GLN A 105 4.81 -3.98 17.70
N ILE A 106 3.76 -3.40 17.14
CA ILE A 106 2.64 -2.83 17.92
C ILE A 106 1.63 -3.92 18.27
N SER A 107 1.34 -4.80 17.32
CA SER A 107 0.52 -6.01 17.49
C SER A 107 1.03 -7.09 16.54
N PRO A 108 0.50 -8.33 16.58
CA PRO A 108 0.87 -9.36 15.61
C PRO A 108 0.64 -8.95 14.15
N GLU A 109 -0.32 -8.04 13.90
CA GLU A 109 -0.69 -7.59 12.56
C GLU A 109 -0.26 -6.16 12.23
N LEU A 110 0.46 -5.47 13.14
CA LEU A 110 0.79 -4.05 12.97
C LEU A 110 2.24 -3.78 13.37
N VAL A 111 3.01 -3.27 12.43
CA VAL A 111 4.42 -2.88 12.64
C VAL A 111 4.58 -1.42 12.22
N LYS A 112 5.32 -0.67 13.01
CA LYS A 112 5.83 0.63 12.63
C LYS A 112 7.32 0.53 12.33
N LEU A 113 7.70 0.83 11.09
CA LEU A 113 9.08 0.95 10.65
C LEU A 113 9.45 2.42 10.58
N THR A 114 10.58 2.79 11.17
CA THR A 114 11.15 4.13 10.98
C THR A 114 12.22 4.04 9.90
N GLU A 115 12.01 4.76 8.83
CA GLU A 115 12.89 4.78 7.68
C GLU A 115 13.65 6.10 7.58
N GLN A 116 14.95 6.01 7.35
CA GLN A 116 15.80 7.14 7.04
C GLN A 116 16.27 7.04 5.59
N CYS A 117 16.04 8.09 4.82
CA CYS A 117 16.53 8.22 3.45
C CYS A 117 17.57 9.32 3.36
N VAL A 118 18.64 9.06 2.61
CA VAL A 118 19.72 10.00 2.36
C VAL A 118 19.80 10.29 0.86
N SER A 119 19.74 11.56 0.50
CA SER A 119 19.89 12.00 -0.90
C SER A 119 21.37 12.03 -1.32
N ALA A 120 21.62 12.10 -2.63
CA ALA A 120 22.96 12.23 -3.19
C ALA A 120 23.72 13.45 -2.65
N GLY A 121 23.02 14.54 -2.32
CA GLY A 121 23.60 15.74 -1.70
C GLY A 121 23.80 15.64 -0.18
N GLY A 122 23.52 14.49 0.45
CA GLY A 122 23.68 14.27 1.88
C GLY A 122 22.49 14.72 2.73
N GLY A 123 21.41 15.23 2.14
CA GLY A 123 20.18 15.56 2.86
C GLY A 123 19.52 14.32 3.42
N LYS A 124 19.06 14.37 4.68
CA LYS A 124 18.43 13.26 5.38
C LYS A 124 16.96 13.56 5.61
N SER A 125 16.11 12.53 5.43
CA SER A 125 14.71 12.53 5.83
C SER A 125 14.40 11.28 6.64
N VAL A 126 13.53 11.43 7.63
CA VAL A 126 13.08 10.33 8.48
C VAL A 126 11.57 10.30 8.45
N GLN A 127 10.99 9.13 8.23
CA GLN A 127 9.54 8.96 8.22
C GLN A 127 9.14 7.60 8.78
N ASP A 128 7.98 7.56 9.42
CA ASP A 128 7.39 6.32 9.89
C ASP A 128 6.56 5.68 8.78
N ARG A 129 6.70 4.37 8.66
CA ARG A 129 5.91 3.53 7.77
C ARG A 129 5.08 2.58 8.61
N ILE A 130 3.78 2.62 8.43
CA ILE A 130 2.87 1.67 9.06
C ILE A 130 2.66 0.51 8.09
N VAL A 131 2.86 -0.71 8.59
CA VAL A 131 2.72 -1.92 7.79
C VAL A 131 1.77 -2.87 8.50
N THR A 132 0.79 -3.36 7.78
CA THR A 132 -0.26 -4.20 8.32
C THR A 132 -0.21 -5.59 7.69
N ARG A 133 -0.53 -6.61 8.49
CA ARG A 133 -0.64 -7.99 8.04
C ARG A 133 -2.10 -8.38 7.95
N ARG A 134 -2.48 -8.91 6.80
CA ARG A 134 -3.76 -9.56 6.56
C ARG A 134 -3.53 -10.86 5.81
N ASP A 135 -4.20 -11.93 6.25
CA ASP A 135 -4.26 -13.25 5.63
C ASP A 135 -2.95 -13.73 4.98
N LEU A 136 -2.57 -13.14 3.85
CA LEU A 136 -1.51 -13.61 2.97
C LEU A 136 -0.23 -12.76 3.02
N GLY A 137 -0.09 -11.86 4.00
CA GLY A 137 1.16 -11.15 4.21
C GLY A 137 1.03 -9.66 4.51
N TRP A 138 2.16 -8.97 4.45
CA TRP A 138 2.31 -7.58 4.84
C TRP A 138 2.07 -6.62 3.68
N ARG A 139 1.44 -5.46 3.99
CA ARG A 139 1.23 -4.35 3.07
C ARG A 139 1.38 -3.03 3.80
N VAL A 140 1.75 -2.01 3.06
CA VAL A 140 1.89 -0.65 3.60
C VAL A 140 0.52 -0.02 3.77
N THR A 141 0.28 0.57 4.93
CA THR A 141 -0.91 1.37 5.22
C THR A 141 -0.49 2.82 5.36
N LEU A 142 -1.05 3.72 4.56
CA LEU A 142 -0.79 5.14 4.73
C LEU A 142 -1.41 5.61 6.04
N PRO A 143 -0.70 6.45 6.82
CA PRO A 143 -1.31 7.04 8.00
C PRO A 143 -2.52 7.88 7.57
N PRO A 144 -3.61 7.87 8.37
CA PRO A 144 -4.73 8.73 8.08
C PRO A 144 -4.26 10.19 8.06
N PRO A 145 -4.82 11.04 7.17
CA PRO A 145 -4.48 12.45 7.17
C PRO A 145 -4.77 13.07 8.54
N PRO A 146 -3.97 14.05 8.94
CA PRO A 146 -4.12 14.72 10.23
C PRO A 146 -5.48 15.42 10.38
#